data_1fb20a2fc897302b43fe7daf6dba1133
#
_entry.id   1fb20a2fc897302b43fe7daf6dba1133
#
_cell.length_a   1.000
_cell.length_b   1.000
_cell.length_c   1.000
_cell.angle_alpha   90.00
_cell.angle_beta   90.00
_cell.angle_gamma   90.00
#
_symmetry.space_group_name_H-M   'P 1'
#
loop_
_entity.id
_entity.type
_entity.pdbx_description
1 polymer ?
#
loop_
_entity_poly.entity_id
_entity_poly.type
_entity_poly.pdbx_seq_one_letter_code
_entity_poly.pdbx_strand_id
1 'polypeptide(L)'
;MADIVALPKRSRLKKEQADAFKQLVFELNLDTTTRAIIDNALYKYTEEPCERWPFVKISPAAFQHIVEAIHNCSRPATTLAVWTAALPYMRHDTGEILATREQLASDAHTLPCHVSTAMTTLTKIGAILKARRGQRVVYSINPNVGWNGGEGTRQAAVKEAPALRLVVNYGKVEQP
;
A
#
# COMPACT_ATOMS: atom_id res chain seq x y z
N MET A 1 -32.23 -6.87 -7.77
CA MET A 1 -32.27 -5.42 -7.45
C MET A 1 -30.83 -5.00 -7.24
N ALA A 2 -30.32 -4.10 -8.07
CA ALA A 2 -28.95 -3.60 -7.91
C ALA A 2 -28.94 -2.56 -6.80
N ASP A 3 -28.16 -2.79 -5.74
CA ASP A 3 -27.94 -1.80 -4.70
C ASP A 3 -27.23 -0.58 -5.30
N ILE A 4 -27.93 0.55 -5.28
CA ILE A 4 -27.35 1.84 -5.65
C ILE A 4 -26.38 2.21 -4.51
N VAL A 5 -25.08 1.98 -4.75
CA VAL A 5 -24.04 2.43 -3.84
C VAL A 5 -24.12 3.96 -3.80
N ALA A 6 -24.61 4.50 -2.69
CA ALA A 6 -24.64 5.93 -2.47
C ALA A 6 -23.21 6.47 -2.42
N LEU A 7 -22.88 7.40 -3.34
CA LEU A 7 -21.58 8.09 -3.36
C LEU A 7 -21.30 8.70 -1.98
N PRO A 8 -20.05 8.61 -1.48
CA PRO A 8 -19.70 9.15 -0.18
C PRO A 8 -20.02 10.66 -0.14
N LYS A 9 -20.66 11.13 0.92
CA LYS A 9 -21.12 12.53 1.13
C LYS A 9 -20.04 13.60 0.81
N ARG A 10 -18.78 13.24 0.92
CA ARG A 10 -17.62 14.14 0.68
C ARG A 10 -17.40 14.48 -0.81
N SER A 11 -17.69 13.56 -1.71
CA SER A 11 -17.57 13.72 -3.17
C SER A 11 -18.67 14.65 -3.69
N ARG A 12 -19.88 14.50 -3.16
CA ARG A 12 -21.04 15.32 -3.49
C ARG A 12 -20.82 16.79 -3.09
N LEU A 13 -20.28 17.01 -1.89
CA LEU A 13 -19.96 18.37 -1.38
C LEU A 13 -18.90 19.06 -2.24
N LYS A 14 -17.88 18.35 -2.68
CA LYS A 14 -16.83 18.88 -3.57
C LYS A 14 -17.38 19.30 -4.92
N LYS A 15 -18.31 18.52 -5.49
CA LYS A 15 -18.93 18.83 -6.76
C LYS A 15 -19.81 20.08 -6.66
N GLU A 16 -20.63 20.17 -5.62
CA GLU A 16 -21.47 21.33 -5.34
C GLU A 16 -20.64 22.61 -5.13
N GLN A 17 -19.51 22.52 -4.42
CA GLN A 17 -18.58 23.64 -4.23
C GLN A 17 -17.90 24.07 -5.54
N ALA A 18 -17.51 23.13 -6.39
CA ALA A 18 -16.88 23.43 -7.67
C ALA A 18 -17.89 24.07 -8.64
N ASP A 19 -19.13 23.61 -8.65
CA ASP A 19 -20.17 24.19 -9.50
C ASP A 19 -20.53 25.62 -9.06
N ALA A 20 -20.62 25.88 -7.75
CA ALA A 20 -20.81 27.22 -7.23
C ALA A 20 -19.64 28.15 -7.60
N PHE A 21 -18.41 27.64 -7.55
CA PHE A 21 -17.23 28.41 -7.94
C PHE A 21 -17.17 28.69 -9.45
N LYS A 22 -17.60 27.77 -10.29
CA LYS A 22 -17.73 27.98 -11.74
C LYS A 22 -18.71 29.08 -12.07
N GLN A 23 -19.83 29.17 -11.35
CA GLN A 23 -20.78 30.28 -11.53
C GLN A 23 -20.14 31.62 -11.20
N LEU A 24 -19.42 31.74 -10.08
CA LEU A 24 -18.71 32.97 -9.71
C LEU A 24 -17.65 33.35 -10.76
N VAL A 25 -16.89 32.40 -11.27
CA VAL A 25 -15.88 32.63 -12.32
C VAL A 25 -16.52 33.11 -13.63
N PHE A 26 -17.74 32.65 -13.94
CA PHE A 26 -18.49 33.09 -15.10
C PHE A 26 -18.95 34.55 -14.97
N GLU A 27 -19.39 34.96 -13.77
CA GLU A 27 -19.83 36.33 -13.48
C GLU A 27 -18.68 37.36 -13.50
N LEU A 28 -17.45 36.93 -13.15
CA LEU A 28 -16.25 37.77 -13.08
C LEU A 28 -15.69 38.18 -14.45
N ASN A 29 -16.24 37.69 -15.55
CA ASN A 29 -15.86 38.01 -16.92
C ASN A 29 -14.34 37.98 -17.21
N LEU A 30 -13.66 36.93 -16.69
CA LEU A 30 -12.22 36.75 -16.80
C LEU A 30 -11.80 36.43 -18.24
N ASP A 31 -10.55 36.75 -18.56
CA ASP A 31 -9.92 36.40 -19.84
C ASP A 31 -9.89 34.89 -20.08
N THR A 32 -9.87 34.49 -21.34
CA THR A 32 -9.94 33.09 -21.77
C THR A 32 -8.81 32.22 -21.18
N THR A 33 -7.63 32.78 -21.00
CA THR A 33 -6.44 32.09 -20.48
C THR A 33 -6.61 31.79 -18.99
N THR A 34 -7.02 32.79 -18.22
CA THR A 34 -7.29 32.63 -16.78
C THR A 34 -8.46 31.65 -16.51
N ARG A 35 -9.53 31.75 -17.34
CA ARG A 35 -10.66 30.82 -17.27
C ARG A 35 -10.21 29.38 -17.50
N ALA A 36 -9.38 29.12 -18.52
CA ALA A 36 -8.88 27.78 -18.83
C ALA A 36 -8.01 27.21 -17.68
N ILE A 37 -7.21 28.04 -17.01
CA ILE A 37 -6.40 27.64 -15.87
C ILE A 37 -7.31 27.24 -14.69
N ILE A 38 -8.34 28.05 -14.43
CA ILE A 38 -9.31 27.79 -13.34
C ILE A 38 -10.12 26.53 -13.63
N ASP A 39 -10.62 26.35 -14.85
CA ASP A 39 -11.37 25.18 -15.25
C ASP A 39 -10.53 23.91 -15.11
N ASN A 40 -9.26 23.95 -15.50
CA ASN A 40 -8.34 22.82 -15.32
C ASN A 40 -8.05 22.51 -13.84
N ALA A 41 -7.93 23.54 -13.00
CA ALA A 41 -7.76 23.39 -11.56
C ALA A 41 -9.02 22.80 -10.90
N LEU A 42 -10.21 23.26 -11.29
CA LEU A 42 -11.50 22.74 -10.84
C LEU A 42 -11.74 21.31 -11.31
N TYR A 43 -11.39 21.01 -12.54
CA TYR A 43 -11.44 19.66 -13.07
C TYR A 43 -10.59 18.70 -12.21
N LYS A 44 -9.34 19.06 -11.92
CA LYS A 44 -8.48 18.28 -11.02
C LYS A 44 -9.00 18.18 -9.59
N TYR A 45 -9.72 19.19 -9.11
CA TYR A 45 -10.32 19.20 -7.78
C TYR A 45 -11.57 18.31 -7.70
N THR A 46 -12.36 18.27 -8.79
CA THR A 46 -13.58 17.46 -8.90
C THR A 46 -13.35 16.07 -9.46
N GLU A 47 -12.22 15.85 -10.15
CA GLU A 47 -11.81 14.49 -10.45
C GLU A 47 -11.82 13.72 -9.14
N GLU A 48 -12.85 12.92 -8.97
CA GLU A 48 -12.75 11.83 -8.02
C GLU A 48 -11.46 11.11 -8.37
N PRO A 49 -10.59 10.85 -7.39
CA PRO A 49 -9.48 9.97 -7.66
C PRO A 49 -10.14 8.77 -8.30
N CYS A 50 -10.01 8.68 -9.63
CA CYS A 50 -10.46 7.54 -10.43
C CYS A 50 -10.25 6.37 -9.50
N GLU A 51 -11.28 5.54 -9.20
CA GLU A 51 -11.11 4.41 -8.30
C GLU A 51 -9.88 3.67 -8.79
N ARG A 52 -8.74 4.19 -8.36
CA ARG A 52 -7.47 3.55 -8.68
C ARG A 52 -7.58 2.27 -7.92
N TRP A 53 -7.92 1.24 -8.65
CA TRP A 53 -7.88 -0.10 -8.10
C TRP A 53 -6.66 -0.14 -7.21
N PRO A 54 -6.83 -0.31 -5.90
CA PRO A 54 -5.70 -0.38 -5.00
C PRO A 54 -4.91 -1.62 -5.41
N PHE A 55 -3.93 -1.42 -6.27
CA PHE A 55 -3.05 -2.52 -6.67
C PHE A 55 -1.69 -2.32 -6.02
N VAL A 56 -1.18 -3.39 -5.49
CA VAL A 56 0.18 -3.47 -4.97
C VAL A 56 1.06 -4.02 -6.09
N LYS A 57 2.06 -3.26 -6.49
CA LYS A 57 3.11 -3.75 -7.39
C LYS A 57 4.04 -4.66 -6.59
N ILE A 58 4.18 -5.90 -7.01
CA ILE A 58 5.07 -6.86 -6.37
C ILE A 58 6.17 -7.25 -7.35
N SER A 59 7.41 -7.28 -6.90
CA SER A 59 8.53 -7.83 -7.67
C SER A 59 8.39 -9.36 -7.73
N PRO A 60 8.23 -9.99 -8.89
CA PRO A 60 8.06 -11.45 -8.98
C PRO A 60 9.23 -12.22 -8.36
N ALA A 61 10.47 -11.80 -8.63
CA ALA A 61 11.66 -12.44 -8.09
C ALA A 61 11.74 -12.34 -6.57
N ALA A 62 11.46 -11.14 -6.01
CA ALA A 62 11.44 -10.94 -4.57
C ALA A 62 10.31 -11.73 -3.90
N PHE A 63 9.15 -11.81 -4.54
CA PHE A 63 8.01 -12.59 -4.05
C PHE A 63 8.35 -14.09 -3.98
N GLN A 64 8.90 -14.65 -5.05
CA GLN A 64 9.32 -16.04 -5.08
C GLN A 64 10.32 -16.35 -3.96
N HIS A 65 11.32 -15.50 -3.77
CA HIS A 65 12.29 -15.64 -2.70
C HIS A 65 11.64 -15.63 -1.30
N ILE A 66 10.67 -14.72 -1.08
CA ILE A 66 9.95 -14.65 0.19
C ILE A 66 9.12 -15.92 0.43
N VAL A 67 8.44 -16.41 -0.60
CA VAL A 67 7.66 -17.66 -0.51
C VAL A 67 8.56 -18.84 -0.15
N GLU A 68 9.73 -18.97 -0.77
CA GLU A 68 10.72 -20.00 -0.45
C GLU A 68 11.21 -19.86 1.00
N ALA A 69 11.53 -18.64 1.45
CA ALA A 69 11.94 -18.39 2.82
C ALA A 69 10.83 -18.68 3.84
N ILE A 70 9.57 -18.40 3.49
CA ILE A 70 8.40 -18.74 4.32
C ILE A 70 8.23 -20.25 4.43
N HIS A 71 8.39 -20.99 3.33
CA HIS A 71 8.30 -22.46 3.35
C HIS A 71 9.28 -23.11 4.32
N ASN A 72 10.43 -22.50 4.53
CA ASN A 72 11.46 -22.99 5.45
C ASN A 72 11.27 -22.52 6.90
N CYS A 73 10.20 -21.80 7.22
CA CYS A 73 9.92 -21.37 8.59
C CYS A 73 9.07 -22.39 9.37
N SER A 74 8.97 -22.22 10.69
CA SER A 74 8.26 -23.15 11.57
C SER A 74 6.74 -23.24 11.34
N ARG A 75 6.12 -22.18 10.75
CA ARG A 75 4.67 -22.09 10.50
C ARG A 75 4.39 -21.46 9.13
N PRO A 76 4.71 -22.15 8.03
CA PRO A 76 4.67 -21.57 6.71
C PRO A 76 3.27 -21.10 6.29
N ALA A 77 2.25 -21.92 6.49
CA ALA A 77 0.87 -21.58 6.10
C ALA A 77 0.36 -20.32 6.83
N THR A 78 0.55 -20.25 8.13
CA THR A 78 0.14 -19.08 8.94
C THR A 78 0.92 -17.83 8.55
N THR A 79 2.23 -17.96 8.33
CA THR A 79 3.09 -16.84 7.94
C THR A 79 2.70 -16.28 6.56
N LEU A 80 2.41 -17.17 5.61
CA LEU A 80 1.92 -16.80 4.28
C LEU A 80 0.55 -16.13 4.35
N ALA A 81 -0.38 -16.68 5.14
CA ALA A 81 -1.71 -16.09 5.31
C ALA A 81 -1.64 -14.67 5.91
N VAL A 82 -0.81 -14.45 6.94
CA VAL A 82 -0.60 -13.13 7.54
C VAL A 82 0.09 -12.18 6.54
N TRP A 83 1.04 -12.67 5.75
CA TRP A 83 1.69 -11.88 4.70
C TRP A 83 0.69 -11.39 3.66
N THR A 84 -0.13 -12.27 3.12
CA THR A 84 -1.15 -11.93 2.11
C THR A 84 -2.23 -11.03 2.68
N ALA A 85 -2.68 -11.25 3.93
CA ALA A 85 -3.63 -10.41 4.63
C ALA A 85 -3.10 -8.98 4.90
N ALA A 86 -1.78 -8.78 5.00
CA ALA A 86 -1.18 -7.47 5.23
C ALA A 86 -1.15 -6.58 3.98
N LEU A 87 -1.12 -7.15 2.78
CA LEU A 87 -0.97 -6.40 1.52
C LEU A 87 -2.09 -5.37 1.27
N PRO A 88 -3.38 -5.68 1.49
CA PRO A 88 -4.47 -4.71 1.29
C PRO A 88 -4.39 -3.49 2.23
N TYR A 89 -3.75 -3.63 3.37
CA TYR A 89 -3.60 -2.57 4.37
C TYR A 89 -2.36 -1.71 4.16
N MET A 90 -1.66 -1.90 3.05
CA MET A 90 -0.48 -1.10 2.72
C MET A 90 -0.88 0.33 2.40
N ARG A 91 -0.39 1.28 3.19
CA ARG A 91 -0.58 2.71 2.96
C ARG A 91 0.11 3.13 1.67
N HIS A 92 -0.59 3.94 0.89
CA HIS A 92 -0.04 4.55 -0.32
C HIS A 92 1.22 5.39 -0.01
N ASP A 93 2.23 5.29 -0.86
CA ASP A 93 3.51 6.04 -0.82
C ASP A 93 4.42 5.84 0.41
N THR A 94 4.00 5.09 1.42
CA THR A 94 4.84 4.82 2.60
C THR A 94 5.06 3.33 2.86
N GLY A 95 4.25 2.48 2.24
CA GLY A 95 4.29 1.04 2.47
C GLY A 95 3.89 0.59 3.89
N GLU A 96 3.47 1.53 4.75
CA GLU A 96 3.09 1.25 6.14
C GLU A 96 1.84 0.38 6.21
N ILE A 97 1.83 -0.65 7.07
CA ILE A 97 0.70 -1.54 7.29
C ILE A 97 -0.19 -0.92 8.37
N LEU A 98 -1.40 -0.51 7.97
CA LEU A 98 -2.35 0.19 8.85
C LEU A 98 -3.28 -0.75 9.63
N ALA A 99 -3.20 -2.05 9.40
CA ALA A 99 -4.03 -3.04 10.09
C ALA A 99 -3.61 -3.23 11.53
N THR A 100 -4.59 -3.46 12.41
CA THR A 100 -4.34 -3.94 13.76
C THR A 100 -4.00 -5.44 13.73
N ARG A 101 -3.44 -5.93 14.82
CA ARG A 101 -3.15 -7.37 14.96
C ARG A 101 -4.41 -8.22 14.90
N GLU A 102 -5.49 -7.72 15.47
CA GLU A 102 -6.79 -8.36 15.50
C GLU A 102 -7.41 -8.43 14.09
N GLN A 103 -7.29 -7.37 13.29
CA GLN A 103 -7.72 -7.36 11.89
C GLN A 103 -6.93 -8.37 11.06
N LEU A 104 -5.60 -8.36 11.16
CA LEU A 104 -4.77 -9.33 10.45
C LEU A 104 -5.07 -10.78 10.90
N ALA A 105 -5.40 -10.99 12.17
CA ALA A 105 -5.76 -12.31 12.67
C ALA A 105 -7.10 -12.78 12.07
N SER A 106 -8.08 -11.90 12.00
CA SER A 106 -9.38 -12.17 11.37
C SER A 106 -9.22 -12.54 9.90
N ASP A 107 -8.49 -11.71 9.13
CA ASP A 107 -8.34 -11.90 7.68
C ASP A 107 -7.46 -13.11 7.32
N ALA A 108 -6.46 -13.41 8.17
CA ALA A 108 -5.61 -14.58 8.02
C ALA A 108 -6.22 -15.86 8.65
N HIS A 109 -7.45 -15.79 9.16
CA HIS A 109 -8.13 -16.90 9.86
C HIS A 109 -7.24 -17.57 10.93
N THR A 110 -6.57 -16.76 11.77
CA THR A 110 -5.63 -17.23 12.78
C THR A 110 -5.80 -16.49 14.11
N LEU A 111 -5.02 -16.87 15.11
CA LEU A 111 -5.06 -16.20 16.41
C LEU A 111 -4.11 -14.98 16.43
N PRO A 112 -4.43 -13.90 17.19
CA PRO A 112 -3.57 -12.71 17.28
C PRO A 112 -2.14 -13.01 17.78
N CYS A 113 -1.94 -14.01 18.63
CA CYS A 113 -0.61 -14.44 19.07
C CYS A 113 0.23 -15.01 17.92
N HIS A 114 -0.41 -15.71 16.98
CA HIS A 114 0.27 -16.23 15.78
C HIS A 114 0.65 -15.12 14.80
N VAL A 115 -0.16 -14.06 14.69
CA VAL A 115 0.18 -12.87 13.89
C VAL A 115 1.48 -12.25 14.39
N SER A 116 1.66 -12.09 15.70
CA SER A 116 2.90 -11.53 16.26
C SER A 116 4.13 -12.37 15.90
N THR A 117 4.00 -13.70 15.93
CA THR A 117 5.06 -14.62 15.53
C THR A 117 5.34 -14.52 14.03
N ALA A 118 4.30 -14.51 13.20
CA ALA A 118 4.41 -14.36 11.75
C ALA A 118 5.08 -13.03 11.36
N MET A 119 4.67 -11.90 11.97
CA MET A 119 5.28 -10.59 11.73
C MET A 119 6.76 -10.56 12.12
N THR A 120 7.14 -11.26 13.19
CA THR A 120 8.56 -11.41 13.57
C THR A 120 9.33 -12.22 12.53
N THR A 121 8.76 -13.31 12.04
CA THR A 121 9.35 -14.14 10.99
C THR A 121 9.49 -13.35 9.69
N LEU A 122 8.45 -12.65 9.25
CA LEU A 122 8.46 -11.81 8.04
C LEU A 122 9.49 -10.68 8.12
N THR A 123 9.71 -10.14 9.32
CA THR A 123 10.76 -9.14 9.55
C THR A 123 12.15 -9.76 9.44
N LYS A 124 12.37 -10.98 9.94
CA LYS A 124 13.65 -11.70 9.81
C LYS A 124 13.97 -12.07 8.36
N ILE A 125 12.96 -12.44 7.57
CA ILE A 125 13.08 -12.74 6.14
C ILE A 125 13.35 -11.45 5.33
N GLY A 126 12.99 -10.27 5.86
CA GLY A 126 13.11 -9.00 5.17
C GLY A 126 11.89 -8.64 4.29
N ALA A 127 10.81 -9.40 4.36
CA ALA A 127 9.55 -9.10 3.68
C ALA A 127 8.87 -7.85 4.25
N ILE A 128 9.01 -7.65 5.56
CA ILE A 128 8.48 -6.50 6.31
C ILE A 128 9.62 -5.81 7.03
N LEU A 129 9.59 -4.51 7.04
CA LEU A 129 10.48 -3.66 7.82
C LEU A 129 9.78 -3.27 9.12
N LYS A 130 10.54 -3.26 10.22
CA LYS A 130 10.07 -2.82 11.53
C LYS A 130 10.83 -1.58 11.93
N ALA A 131 10.12 -0.49 12.15
CA ALA A 131 10.67 0.77 12.62
C ALA A 131 10.02 1.19 13.94
N ARG A 132 10.70 2.03 14.71
CA ARG A 132 10.15 2.63 15.90
C ARG A 132 9.97 4.13 15.66
N ARG A 133 8.73 4.61 15.72
CA ARG A 133 8.39 6.04 15.66
C ARG A 133 7.86 6.49 17.03
N GLY A 134 8.74 7.11 17.81
CA GLY A 134 8.45 7.43 19.21
C GLY A 134 8.22 6.14 20.02
N GLN A 135 7.05 6.04 20.67
CA GLN A 135 6.68 4.85 21.44
C GLN A 135 5.99 3.75 20.61
N ARG A 136 5.65 4.02 19.35
CA ARG A 136 4.93 3.06 18.51
C ARG A 136 5.87 2.26 17.63
N VAL A 137 5.58 0.97 17.51
CA VAL A 137 6.20 0.09 16.51
C VAL A 137 5.37 0.17 15.25
N VAL A 138 6.02 0.49 14.13
CA VAL A 138 5.42 0.60 12.81
C VAL A 138 6.00 -0.51 11.95
N TYR A 139 5.14 -1.18 11.21
CA TYR A 139 5.52 -2.18 10.22
C TYR A 139 5.24 -1.64 8.83
N SER A 140 6.14 -1.85 7.91
CA SER A 140 5.97 -1.49 6.50
C SER A 140 6.43 -2.64 5.60
N ILE A 141 5.80 -2.76 4.45
CA ILE A 141 6.27 -3.69 3.41
C ILE A 141 7.62 -3.21 2.91
N ASN A 142 8.55 -4.12 2.68
CA ASN A 142 9.83 -3.76 2.11
C ASN A 142 9.62 -3.26 0.65
N PRO A 143 10.05 -2.03 0.31
CA PRO A 143 9.83 -1.45 -1.02
C PRO A 143 10.54 -2.19 -2.16
N ASN A 144 11.50 -3.06 -1.83
CA ASN A 144 12.11 -3.99 -2.78
C ASN A 144 11.21 -5.18 -3.12
N VAL A 145 10.22 -5.48 -2.28
CA VAL A 145 9.28 -6.58 -2.44
C VAL A 145 7.98 -6.12 -3.05
N GLY A 146 7.39 -5.08 -2.48
CA GLY A 146 6.10 -4.58 -2.90
C GLY A 146 5.94 -3.09 -2.60
N TRP A 147 5.16 -2.42 -3.46
CA TRP A 147 4.91 -1.00 -3.34
C TRP A 147 3.50 -0.62 -3.80
N ASN A 148 2.88 0.27 -3.05
CA ASN A 148 1.61 0.89 -3.40
C ASN A 148 1.85 2.40 -3.54
N GLY A 149 2.09 2.86 -4.78
CA GLY A 149 2.39 4.27 -5.03
C GLY A 149 3.17 4.51 -6.32
N GLY A 150 3.61 5.75 -6.49
CA GLY A 150 4.42 6.19 -7.64
C GLY A 150 5.83 5.59 -7.64
N GLU A 151 6.45 5.48 -8.81
CA GLU A 151 7.81 4.94 -8.94
C GLU A 151 8.85 5.85 -8.26
N GLY A 152 8.67 7.17 -8.30
CA GLY A 152 9.57 8.11 -7.63
C GLY A 152 9.59 7.95 -6.11
N THR A 153 8.41 7.76 -5.49
CA THR A 153 8.30 7.50 -4.05
C THR A 153 8.88 6.13 -3.67
N ARG A 154 8.69 5.12 -4.55
CA ARG A 154 9.33 3.81 -4.38
C ARG A 154 10.84 3.90 -4.37
N GLN A 155 11.44 4.58 -5.35
CA GLN A 155 12.89 4.72 -5.46
C GLN A 155 13.49 5.45 -4.25
N ALA A 156 12.82 6.46 -3.71
CA ALA A 156 13.23 7.12 -2.49
C ALA A 156 13.20 6.14 -1.30
N ALA A 157 12.12 5.39 -1.14
CA ALA A 157 11.97 4.40 -0.08
C ALA A 157 12.99 3.24 -0.19
N VAL A 158 13.33 2.81 -1.42
CA VAL A 158 14.35 1.77 -1.67
C VAL A 158 15.74 2.23 -1.23
N LYS A 159 16.08 3.52 -1.42
CA LYS A 159 17.38 4.06 -0.98
C LYS A 159 17.53 4.06 0.55
N GLU A 160 16.42 4.22 1.26
CA GLU A 160 16.39 4.24 2.73
C GLU A 160 16.21 2.83 3.33
N ALA A 161 15.64 1.91 2.57
CA ALA A 161 15.38 0.55 3.04
C ALA A 161 16.70 -0.27 3.06
N PRO A 162 16.91 -1.10 4.09
CA PRO A 162 17.98 -2.08 4.04
C PRO A 162 17.75 -2.98 2.82
N ALA A 163 18.82 -3.20 2.06
CA ALA A 163 18.80 -4.15 0.96
C ALA A 163 18.23 -5.49 1.46
N LEU A 164 17.33 -6.10 0.68
CA LEU A 164 16.92 -7.47 0.93
C LEU A 164 18.20 -8.28 1.05
N ARG A 165 18.48 -8.80 2.24
CA ARG A 165 19.50 -9.83 2.38
C ARG A 165 18.95 -11.07 1.71
N LEU A 166 19.16 -11.16 0.41
CA LEU A 166 19.03 -12.40 -0.32
C LEU A 166 20.08 -13.34 0.27
N VAL A 167 19.68 -14.09 1.29
CA VAL A 167 20.44 -15.28 1.68
C VAL A 167 20.17 -16.27 0.57
N VAL A 168 20.89 -16.09 -0.52
CA VAL A 168 20.97 -17.09 -1.58
C VAL A 168 21.79 -18.22 -0.96
N ASN A 169 21.13 -19.14 -0.31
CA ASN A 169 21.67 -20.46 -0.07
C ASN A 169 21.77 -21.13 -1.45
N TYR A 170 22.82 -20.82 -2.18
CA TYR A 170 23.25 -21.73 -3.24
C TYR A 170 23.61 -23.03 -2.50
N GLY A 171 22.64 -23.94 -2.44
CA GLY A 171 22.92 -25.30 -2.07
C GLY A 171 24.14 -25.72 -2.88
N LYS A 172 25.20 -26.14 -2.20
CA LYS A 172 26.31 -26.82 -2.83
C LYS A 172 25.68 -27.93 -3.68
N VAL A 173 25.64 -27.74 -4.98
CA VAL A 173 25.45 -28.82 -5.92
C VAL A 173 26.73 -29.63 -5.78
N GLU A 174 26.71 -30.67 -4.94
CA GLU A 174 27.69 -31.73 -5.03
C GLU A 174 27.51 -32.35 -6.42
N GLN A 175 28.41 -32.01 -7.32
CA GLN A 175 28.53 -32.73 -8.58
C GLN A 175 29.03 -34.15 -8.24
N PRO A 176 28.44 -35.19 -8.87
CA PRO A 176 28.87 -36.56 -8.74
C PRO A 176 30.25 -36.80 -9.35
#